data_5cb6081c330d4e82fcde90b4f405d594
#
_entry.id   5cb6081c330d4e82fcde90b4f405d594
#
_cell.length_a   1.000
_cell.length_b   1.000
_cell.length_c   1.000
_cell.angle_alpha   90.00
_cell.angle_beta   90.00
_cell.angle_gamma   90.00
#
_symmetry.space_group_name_H-M   'P 1'
#
loop_
_entity.id
_entity.type
_entity.pdbx_description
1 polymer ?
#
loop_
_entity_poly.entity_id
_entity_poly.type
_entity_poly.pdbx_seq_one_letter_code
_entity_poly.pdbx_strand_id
1 'polypeptide(L)'
;MKNRILIVEDDHAISDAVALNMQFIGYEYAVFDNGKKVADSLAGDHAYDLALLDIMLPGIDGFELFSYMEKYNIPVIYMTAKTDSASEIKGLMDGAEDYIVKPFDVLTLMVRIENVLKRTGRLNTVYRVRDIEVNSETRVVTKAGEEVELQPLEFDVLLTLLKNKNLTVSREQLLSEVWGYEYAGETRAVDMKISNLRKKLNLGDAIRAIPKLGYRLEER
;
A
#
# COMPACT_ATOMS: atom_id res chain seq x y z
N MET A 1 9.27 5.13 -3.13
CA MET A 1 8.34 4.75 -4.24
C MET A 1 7.10 4.14 -3.59
N LYS A 2 5.97 4.11 -4.27
CA LYS A 2 4.77 3.42 -3.79
C LYS A 2 4.81 1.99 -4.33
N ASN A 3 4.25 1.03 -3.59
CA ASN A 3 4.03 -0.30 -4.18
C ASN A 3 3.07 -0.21 -5.37
N ARG A 4 3.33 -0.99 -6.40
CA ARG A 4 2.55 -1.02 -7.64
C ARG A 4 1.94 -2.40 -7.86
N ILE A 5 0.61 -2.43 -7.90
CA ILE A 5 -0.19 -3.66 -7.96
C ILE A 5 -0.81 -3.82 -9.34
N LEU A 6 -0.64 -4.98 -9.95
CA LEU A 6 -1.35 -5.37 -11.15
C LEU A 6 -2.65 -6.06 -10.75
N ILE A 7 -3.79 -5.61 -11.27
CA ILE A 7 -5.11 -6.18 -11.05
C ILE A 7 -5.62 -6.73 -12.38
N VAL A 8 -5.88 -8.02 -12.44
CA VAL A 8 -6.42 -8.68 -13.64
C VAL A 8 -7.71 -9.38 -13.26
N GLU A 9 -8.83 -8.76 -13.62
CA GLU A 9 -10.18 -9.12 -13.20
C GLU A 9 -11.18 -8.60 -14.23
N ASP A 10 -12.02 -9.45 -14.79
CA ASP A 10 -13.01 -9.10 -15.80
C ASP A 10 -14.33 -8.59 -15.20
N ASP A 11 -14.61 -8.91 -13.92
CA ASP A 11 -15.72 -8.29 -13.19
C ASP A 11 -15.35 -6.87 -12.74
N HIS A 12 -15.96 -5.88 -13.41
CA HIS A 12 -15.72 -4.47 -13.11
C HIS A 12 -16.12 -4.07 -11.68
N ALA A 13 -17.14 -4.72 -11.08
CA ALA A 13 -17.52 -4.38 -9.70
C ALA A 13 -16.44 -4.81 -8.71
N ILE A 14 -15.79 -5.94 -8.95
CA ILE A 14 -14.67 -6.42 -8.12
C ILE A 14 -13.43 -5.56 -8.37
N SER A 15 -13.05 -5.36 -9.63
CA SER A 15 -11.84 -4.61 -9.97
C SER A 15 -11.90 -3.16 -9.51
N ASP A 16 -13.06 -2.48 -9.62
CA ASP A 16 -13.27 -1.12 -9.14
C ASP A 16 -13.19 -1.04 -7.61
N ALA A 17 -13.80 -2.00 -6.89
CA ALA A 17 -13.72 -2.05 -5.43
C ALA A 17 -12.28 -2.26 -4.94
N VAL A 18 -11.53 -3.15 -5.58
CA VAL A 18 -10.11 -3.38 -5.27
C VAL A 18 -9.28 -2.14 -5.60
N ALA A 19 -9.45 -1.55 -6.78
CA ALA A 19 -8.72 -0.36 -7.22
C ALA A 19 -8.94 0.84 -6.28
N LEU A 20 -10.19 1.08 -5.85
CA LEU A 20 -10.51 2.13 -4.89
C LEU A 20 -9.75 1.96 -3.57
N ASN A 21 -9.65 0.74 -3.07
CA ASN A 21 -8.91 0.45 -1.83
C ASN A 21 -7.39 0.58 -2.03
N MET A 22 -6.83 0.19 -3.19
CA MET A 22 -5.43 0.46 -3.53
C MET A 22 -5.13 1.97 -3.47
N GLN A 23 -6.01 2.77 -4.07
CA GLN A 23 -5.89 4.22 -4.04
C GLN A 23 -5.95 4.77 -2.60
N PHE A 24 -6.86 4.25 -1.78
CA PHE A 24 -7.04 4.69 -0.40
C PHE A 24 -5.79 4.43 0.46
N ILE A 25 -5.18 3.26 0.34
CA ILE A 25 -3.92 2.92 1.06
C ILE A 25 -2.67 3.51 0.40
N GLY A 26 -2.83 4.17 -0.75
CA GLY A 26 -1.75 4.89 -1.44
C GLY A 26 -0.88 4.03 -2.33
N TYR A 27 -1.30 2.83 -2.71
CA TYR A 27 -0.61 2.02 -3.73
C TYR A 27 -0.92 2.56 -5.14
N GLU A 28 0.03 2.38 -6.05
CA GLU A 28 -0.20 2.54 -7.49
C GLU A 28 -0.77 1.23 -8.04
N TYR A 29 -1.60 1.31 -9.06
CA TYR A 29 -2.18 0.12 -9.65
C TYR A 29 -2.43 0.27 -11.14
N ALA A 30 -2.51 -0.86 -11.83
CA ALA A 30 -3.03 -0.97 -13.18
C ALA A 30 -4.11 -2.05 -13.21
N VAL A 31 -5.21 -1.81 -13.91
CA VAL A 31 -6.33 -2.74 -14.04
C VAL A 31 -6.44 -3.22 -15.47
N PHE A 32 -6.60 -4.52 -15.65
CA PHE A 32 -6.88 -5.17 -16.93
C PHE A 32 -8.05 -6.14 -16.79
N ASP A 33 -8.89 -6.16 -17.77
CA ASP A 33 -10.09 -7.00 -17.87
C ASP A 33 -9.87 -8.28 -18.70
N ASN A 34 -8.64 -8.50 -19.20
CA ASN A 34 -8.35 -9.57 -20.14
C ASN A 34 -6.88 -9.98 -20.08
N GLY A 35 -6.63 -11.29 -20.00
CA GLY A 35 -5.28 -11.84 -19.86
C GLY A 35 -4.36 -11.53 -21.04
N LYS A 36 -4.89 -11.47 -22.27
CA LYS A 36 -4.07 -11.15 -23.45
C LYS A 36 -3.54 -9.69 -23.40
N LYS A 37 -4.40 -8.75 -23.02
CA LYS A 37 -3.97 -7.34 -22.85
C LYS A 37 -2.84 -7.21 -21.84
N VAL A 38 -2.88 -8.00 -20.76
CA VAL A 38 -1.80 -8.04 -19.75
C VAL A 38 -0.53 -8.60 -20.34
N ALA A 39 -0.58 -9.76 -20.99
CA ALA A 39 0.58 -10.40 -21.59
C ALA A 39 1.29 -9.47 -22.58
N ASP A 40 0.52 -8.75 -23.42
CA ASP A 40 1.05 -7.77 -24.35
C ASP A 40 1.66 -6.56 -23.63
N SER A 41 1.04 -6.09 -22.53
CA SER A 41 1.51 -4.95 -21.74
C SER A 41 2.82 -5.23 -21.02
N LEU A 42 2.98 -6.44 -20.46
CA LEU A 42 4.16 -6.84 -19.68
C LEU A 42 5.46 -6.82 -20.49
N ALA A 43 5.38 -6.91 -21.80
CA ALA A 43 6.56 -6.78 -22.67
C ALA A 43 7.18 -5.37 -22.62
N GLY A 44 6.37 -4.34 -22.37
CA GLY A 44 6.80 -2.95 -22.27
C GLY A 44 6.93 -2.43 -20.83
N ASP A 45 6.04 -2.85 -19.94
CA ASP A 45 5.98 -2.43 -18.55
C ASP A 45 5.64 -3.61 -17.62
N HIS A 46 6.63 -4.07 -16.90
CA HIS A 46 6.53 -5.19 -15.95
C HIS A 46 6.97 -4.81 -14.53
N ALA A 47 7.05 -3.51 -14.24
CA ALA A 47 7.48 -3.01 -12.93
C ALA A 47 6.32 -3.08 -11.91
N TYR A 48 5.85 -4.28 -11.61
CA TYR A 48 4.84 -4.53 -10.58
C TYR A 48 5.44 -5.27 -9.39
N ASP A 49 4.98 -4.91 -8.18
CA ASP A 49 5.42 -5.55 -6.95
C ASP A 49 4.58 -6.78 -6.60
N LEU A 50 3.35 -6.86 -7.13
CA LEU A 50 2.42 -7.97 -6.93
C LEU A 50 1.35 -7.95 -8.02
N ALA A 51 0.87 -9.12 -8.40
CA ALA A 51 -0.29 -9.30 -9.26
C ALA A 51 -1.44 -9.98 -8.51
N LEU A 52 -2.65 -9.45 -8.69
CA LEU A 52 -3.92 -10.09 -8.34
C LEU A 52 -4.49 -10.65 -9.63
N LEU A 53 -4.60 -11.96 -9.74
CA LEU A 53 -5.08 -12.64 -10.95
C LEU A 53 -6.38 -13.38 -10.70
N ASP A 54 -7.43 -13.02 -11.41
CA ASP A 54 -8.55 -13.95 -11.55
C ASP A 54 -8.11 -15.17 -12.34
N ILE A 55 -8.53 -16.34 -11.90
CA ILE A 55 -8.29 -17.61 -12.61
C ILE A 55 -9.13 -17.67 -13.88
N MET A 56 -10.40 -17.21 -13.80
CA MET A 56 -11.37 -17.35 -14.90
C MET A 56 -11.40 -16.08 -15.78
N LEU A 57 -10.31 -15.81 -16.50
CA LEU A 57 -10.21 -14.66 -17.39
C LEU A 57 -10.57 -15.01 -18.83
N PRO A 58 -11.18 -14.09 -19.59
CA PRO A 58 -11.34 -14.24 -21.02
C PRO A 58 -10.00 -14.16 -21.76
N GLY A 59 -9.82 -15.01 -22.75
CA GLY A 59 -8.63 -15.05 -23.62
C GLY A 59 -7.54 -15.94 -23.07
N ILE A 60 -6.61 -15.40 -22.32
CA ILE A 60 -5.57 -16.14 -21.59
C ILE A 60 -6.04 -16.29 -20.16
N ASP A 61 -6.17 -17.52 -19.66
CA ASP A 61 -6.60 -17.77 -18.28
C ASP A 61 -5.52 -17.40 -17.24
N GLY A 62 -5.92 -17.35 -15.97
CA GLY A 62 -5.01 -16.94 -14.90
C GLY A 62 -3.82 -17.88 -14.71
N PHE A 63 -3.97 -19.17 -15.00
CA PHE A 63 -2.86 -20.13 -14.88
C PHE A 63 -1.84 -19.98 -16.01
N GLU A 64 -2.31 -19.79 -17.24
CA GLU A 64 -1.42 -19.50 -18.36
C GLU A 64 -0.72 -18.14 -18.15
N LEU A 65 -1.45 -17.14 -17.64
CA LEU A 65 -0.90 -15.82 -17.34
C LEU A 65 0.16 -15.83 -16.23
N PHE A 66 0.08 -16.81 -15.32
CA PHE A 66 1.08 -16.99 -14.27
C PHE A 66 2.50 -17.15 -14.83
N SER A 67 2.68 -17.86 -15.94
CA SER A 67 3.99 -18.03 -16.58
C SER A 67 4.64 -16.69 -16.99
N TYR A 68 3.82 -15.70 -17.36
CA TYR A 68 4.29 -14.35 -17.64
C TYR A 68 4.70 -13.61 -16.35
N MET A 69 3.97 -13.82 -15.24
CA MET A 69 4.34 -13.25 -13.94
C MET A 69 5.65 -13.84 -13.44
N GLU A 70 5.81 -15.15 -13.53
CA GLU A 70 7.04 -15.86 -13.17
C GLU A 70 8.25 -15.36 -13.98
N LYS A 71 8.09 -15.19 -15.30
CA LYS A 71 9.14 -14.67 -16.19
C LYS A 71 9.67 -13.31 -15.72
N TYR A 72 8.80 -12.44 -15.19
CA TYR A 72 9.17 -11.12 -14.69
C TYR A 72 9.34 -11.09 -13.17
N ASN A 73 9.30 -12.26 -12.53
CA ASN A 73 9.45 -12.39 -11.07
C ASN A 73 8.41 -11.56 -10.30
N ILE A 74 7.16 -11.50 -10.77
CA ILE A 74 6.05 -10.80 -10.13
C ILE A 74 5.30 -11.80 -9.25
N PRO A 75 5.26 -11.65 -7.91
CA PRO A 75 4.50 -12.53 -7.04
C PRO A 75 2.98 -12.42 -7.32
N VAL A 76 2.27 -13.54 -7.15
CA VAL A 76 0.86 -13.65 -7.51
C VAL A 76 -0.01 -14.03 -6.31
N ILE A 77 -1.14 -13.35 -6.17
CA ILE A 77 -2.29 -13.80 -5.39
C ILE A 77 -3.40 -14.14 -6.37
N TYR A 78 -3.88 -15.39 -6.36
CA TYR A 78 -5.05 -15.75 -7.15
C TYR A 78 -6.36 -15.31 -6.50
N MET A 79 -7.27 -14.80 -7.32
CA MET A 79 -8.67 -14.59 -6.96
C MET A 79 -9.51 -15.70 -7.62
N THR A 80 -10.23 -16.51 -6.85
CA THR A 80 -10.91 -17.72 -7.36
C THR A 80 -12.34 -17.83 -6.89
N ALA A 81 -13.20 -18.46 -7.67
CA ALA A 81 -14.56 -18.79 -7.23
C ALA A 81 -14.54 -20.03 -6.31
N LYS A 82 -15.43 -20.07 -5.31
CA LYS A 82 -15.50 -21.11 -4.25
C LYS A 82 -15.71 -22.56 -4.74
N THR A 83 -16.00 -22.76 -6.01
CA THR A 83 -16.37 -24.08 -6.57
C THR A 83 -15.18 -24.91 -7.02
N ASP A 84 -13.95 -24.41 -6.90
CA ASP A 84 -12.80 -25.01 -7.56
C ASP A 84 -11.64 -25.29 -6.60
N SER A 85 -11.88 -26.22 -5.64
CA SER A 85 -10.82 -26.69 -4.73
C SER A 85 -9.62 -27.32 -5.47
N ALA A 86 -9.83 -27.82 -6.69
CA ALA A 86 -8.75 -28.34 -7.53
C ALA A 86 -7.89 -27.20 -8.09
N SER A 87 -8.48 -26.06 -8.44
CA SER A 87 -7.76 -24.86 -8.89
C SER A 87 -6.98 -24.19 -7.79
N GLU A 88 -7.49 -24.16 -6.54
CA GLU A 88 -6.74 -23.69 -5.36
C GLU A 88 -5.45 -24.49 -5.16
N ILE A 89 -5.57 -25.82 -5.17
CA ILE A 89 -4.43 -26.74 -4.99
C ILE A 89 -3.44 -26.56 -6.14
N LYS A 90 -3.92 -26.45 -7.37
CA LYS A 90 -3.07 -26.26 -8.54
C LYS A 90 -2.32 -24.93 -8.49
N GLY A 91 -3.01 -23.81 -8.17
CA GLY A 91 -2.38 -22.50 -8.09
C GLY A 91 -1.29 -22.42 -7.04
N LEU A 92 -1.46 -23.04 -5.87
CA LEU A 92 -0.43 -23.14 -4.84
C LEU A 92 0.72 -24.06 -5.24
N MET A 93 0.45 -25.15 -5.96
CA MET A 93 1.47 -26.08 -6.48
C MET A 93 2.29 -25.44 -7.61
N ASP A 94 1.70 -24.51 -8.37
CA ASP A 94 2.36 -23.81 -9.48
C ASP A 94 3.21 -22.59 -9.01
N GLY A 95 3.29 -22.33 -7.71
CA GLY A 95 4.21 -21.33 -7.14
C GLY A 95 3.60 -19.97 -6.83
N ALA A 96 2.28 -19.82 -6.84
CA ALA A 96 1.63 -18.60 -6.37
C ALA A 96 1.90 -18.36 -4.87
N GLU A 97 1.98 -17.09 -4.49
CA GLU A 97 2.28 -16.71 -3.10
C GLU A 97 1.08 -16.87 -2.16
N ASP A 98 -0.14 -16.68 -2.66
CA ASP A 98 -1.38 -16.82 -1.89
C ASP A 98 -2.60 -16.94 -2.83
N TYR A 99 -3.78 -17.17 -2.27
CA TYR A 99 -5.06 -17.11 -2.98
C TYR A 99 -6.15 -16.53 -2.10
N ILE A 100 -7.23 -16.04 -2.71
CA ILE A 100 -8.43 -15.59 -2.03
C ILE A 100 -9.67 -16.05 -2.78
N VAL A 101 -10.66 -16.54 -2.02
CA VAL A 101 -11.92 -17.08 -2.58
C VAL A 101 -12.97 -15.99 -2.68
N LYS A 102 -13.57 -15.83 -3.84
CA LYS A 102 -14.70 -14.93 -4.09
C LYS A 102 -16.02 -15.54 -3.57
N PRO A 103 -16.92 -14.75 -2.95
CA PRO A 103 -16.76 -13.33 -2.61
C PRO A 103 -15.85 -13.15 -1.39
N PHE A 104 -15.01 -12.13 -1.38
CA PHE A 104 -14.09 -11.82 -0.30
C PHE A 104 -14.37 -10.42 0.29
N ASP A 105 -13.99 -10.25 1.55
CA ASP A 105 -13.87 -8.94 2.16
C ASP A 105 -12.59 -8.25 1.68
N VAL A 106 -12.72 -7.01 1.21
CA VAL A 106 -11.59 -6.25 0.65
C VAL A 106 -10.51 -6.00 1.69
N LEU A 107 -10.85 -5.81 2.96
CA LEU A 107 -9.86 -5.65 4.03
C LEU A 107 -9.02 -6.93 4.21
N THR A 108 -9.65 -8.09 4.08
CA THR A 108 -8.93 -9.38 4.09
C THR A 108 -7.95 -9.48 2.93
N LEU A 109 -8.35 -9.06 1.73
CA LEU A 109 -7.45 -9.00 0.57
C LEU A 109 -6.27 -8.04 0.82
N MET A 110 -6.51 -6.86 1.41
CA MET A 110 -5.44 -5.90 1.73
C MET A 110 -4.39 -6.50 2.67
N VAL A 111 -4.83 -7.21 3.71
CA VAL A 111 -3.92 -7.89 4.65
C VAL A 111 -3.08 -8.96 3.94
N ARG A 112 -3.67 -9.72 3.02
CA ARG A 112 -2.93 -10.73 2.21
C ARG A 112 -1.90 -10.09 1.30
N ILE A 113 -2.25 -9.01 0.62
CA ILE A 113 -1.33 -8.24 -0.21
C ILE A 113 -0.12 -7.77 0.60
N GLU A 114 -0.36 -7.14 1.77
CA GLU A 114 0.72 -6.66 2.63
C GLU A 114 1.63 -7.80 3.09
N ASN A 115 1.04 -8.94 3.48
CA ASN A 115 1.80 -10.12 3.92
C ASN A 115 2.67 -10.69 2.79
N VAL A 116 2.15 -10.78 1.57
CA VAL A 116 2.90 -11.24 0.40
C VAL A 116 4.02 -10.27 0.06
N LEU A 117 3.74 -8.97 -0.02
CA LEU A 117 4.74 -7.93 -0.27
C LEU A 117 5.87 -7.98 0.77
N LYS A 118 5.52 -8.17 2.05
CA LYS A 118 6.48 -8.28 3.15
C LYS A 118 7.35 -9.55 3.02
N ARG A 119 6.73 -10.70 2.79
CA ARG A 119 7.41 -12.00 2.66
C ARG A 119 8.35 -12.04 1.46
N THR A 120 7.96 -11.43 0.35
CA THR A 120 8.77 -11.35 -0.89
C THR A 120 9.79 -10.20 -0.88
N GLY A 121 9.88 -9.44 0.23
CA GLY A 121 10.79 -8.30 0.35
C GLY A 121 10.46 -7.12 -0.57
N ARG A 122 9.21 -7.04 -1.05
CA ARG A 122 8.74 -6.00 -1.99
C ARG A 122 7.93 -4.91 -1.33
N LEU A 123 7.57 -5.06 -0.04
CA LEU A 123 6.88 -4.00 0.67
C LEU A 123 7.74 -2.75 0.71
N ASN A 124 7.23 -1.66 0.15
CA ASN A 124 7.93 -0.39 0.23
C ASN A 124 7.79 0.17 1.65
N THR A 125 8.87 0.09 2.38
CA THR A 125 8.95 0.58 3.76
C THR A 125 9.57 1.98 3.86
N VAL A 126 10.02 2.55 2.72
CA VAL A 126 10.70 3.85 2.69
C VAL A 126 9.80 4.95 2.13
N TYR A 127 9.45 5.88 2.98
CA TYR A 127 8.69 7.07 2.63
C TYR A 127 9.64 8.27 2.46
N ARG A 128 9.32 9.15 1.49
CA ARG A 128 10.15 10.33 1.20
C ARG A 128 9.32 11.60 1.17
N VAL A 129 9.91 12.65 1.72
CA VAL A 129 9.45 14.03 1.56
C VAL A 129 10.68 14.94 1.51
N ARG A 130 10.89 15.63 0.40
CA ARG A 130 12.09 16.45 0.14
C ARG A 130 13.39 15.64 0.33
N ASP A 131 14.29 16.12 1.21
CA ASP A 131 15.56 15.51 1.59
C ASP A 131 15.43 14.52 2.78
N ILE A 132 14.20 14.18 3.18
CA ILE A 132 13.93 13.31 4.31
C ILE A 132 13.48 11.94 3.80
N GLU A 133 14.12 10.88 4.31
CA GLU A 133 13.71 9.50 4.14
C GLU A 133 13.31 8.91 5.49
N VAL A 134 12.20 8.18 5.50
CA VAL A 134 11.65 7.51 6.69
C VAL A 134 11.46 6.05 6.38
N ASN A 135 12.21 5.18 7.03
CA ASN A 135 12.01 3.74 6.93
C ASN A 135 11.04 3.30 8.05
N SER A 136 9.85 2.82 7.65
CA SER A 136 8.80 2.44 8.60
C SER A 136 9.10 1.14 9.35
N GLU A 137 9.96 0.27 8.81
CA GLU A 137 10.32 -1.01 9.41
C GLU A 137 11.44 -0.86 10.44
N THR A 138 12.54 -0.19 10.06
CA THR A 138 13.67 0.06 10.95
C THR A 138 13.46 1.25 11.88
N ARG A 139 12.43 2.07 11.64
CA ARG A 139 12.12 3.32 12.34
C ARG A 139 13.23 4.38 12.25
N VAL A 140 14.09 4.27 11.24
CA VAL A 140 15.17 5.21 10.97
C VAL A 140 14.65 6.38 10.13
N VAL A 141 15.03 7.59 10.51
CA VAL A 141 14.77 8.82 9.75
C VAL A 141 16.10 9.43 9.37
N THR A 142 16.28 9.73 8.09
CA THR A 142 17.45 10.48 7.62
C THR A 142 17.01 11.79 6.97
N LYS A 143 17.85 12.82 7.09
CA LYS A 143 17.68 14.10 6.39
C LYS A 143 18.99 14.44 5.69
N ALA A 144 18.92 14.64 4.37
CA ALA A 144 20.11 14.84 3.54
C ALA A 144 21.20 13.76 3.75
N GLY A 145 20.77 12.51 4.04
CA GLY A 145 21.65 11.36 4.30
C GLY A 145 22.15 11.22 5.74
N GLU A 146 21.90 12.19 6.63
CA GLU A 146 22.26 12.11 8.04
C GLU A 146 21.07 11.65 8.89
N GLU A 147 21.32 10.76 9.85
CA GLU A 147 20.28 10.24 10.74
C GLU A 147 19.78 11.32 11.70
N VAL A 148 18.45 11.41 11.85
CA VAL A 148 17.78 12.33 12.76
C VAL A 148 16.98 11.55 13.79
N GLU A 149 17.34 11.70 15.05
CA GLU A 149 16.65 11.03 16.15
C GLU A 149 15.29 11.67 16.43
N LEU A 150 14.23 10.88 16.27
CA LEU A 150 12.86 11.23 16.64
C LEU A 150 12.41 10.41 17.87
N GLN A 151 11.61 11.05 18.72
CA GLN A 151 10.90 10.31 19.77
C GLN A 151 9.87 9.35 19.13
N PRO A 152 9.51 8.21 19.76
CA PRO A 152 8.58 7.23 19.18
C PRO A 152 7.28 7.84 18.63
N LEU A 153 6.61 8.70 19.40
CA LEU A 153 5.38 9.38 18.97
C LEU A 153 5.60 10.44 17.86
N GLU A 154 6.79 11.07 17.80
CA GLU A 154 7.14 11.96 16.68
C GLU A 154 7.28 11.18 15.39
N PHE A 155 7.94 10.01 15.46
CA PHE A 155 8.07 9.11 14.33
C PHE A 155 6.69 8.66 13.83
N ASP A 156 5.81 8.20 14.73
CA ASP A 156 4.49 7.67 14.35
C ASP A 156 3.59 8.76 13.75
N VAL A 157 3.61 9.98 14.29
CA VAL A 157 2.91 11.14 13.69
C VAL A 157 3.46 11.46 12.30
N LEU A 158 4.78 11.46 12.11
CA LEU A 158 5.40 11.69 10.81
C LEU A 158 5.01 10.62 9.80
N LEU A 159 5.07 9.36 10.20
CA LEU A 159 4.72 8.22 9.35
C LEU A 159 3.24 8.26 8.94
N THR A 160 2.32 8.57 9.86
CA THR A 160 0.89 8.74 9.55
C THR A 160 0.67 9.85 8.53
N LEU A 161 1.35 11.00 8.67
CA LEU A 161 1.25 12.08 7.70
C LEU A 161 1.84 11.71 6.33
N LEU A 162 2.93 10.94 6.29
CA LEU A 162 3.56 10.47 5.06
C LEU A 162 2.68 9.45 4.31
N LYS A 163 2.05 8.53 5.04
CA LYS A 163 1.07 7.59 4.47
C LYS A 163 -0.13 8.30 3.85
N ASN A 164 -0.55 9.41 4.47
CA ASN A 164 -1.66 10.26 4.04
C ASN A 164 -1.19 11.54 3.32
N LYS A 165 -0.08 11.49 2.59
CA LYS A 165 0.49 12.64 1.89
C LYS A 165 -0.54 13.32 0.99
N ASN A 166 -0.63 14.65 1.06
CA ASN A 166 -1.60 15.52 0.40
C ASN A 166 -3.06 15.38 0.88
N LEU A 167 -3.36 14.50 1.83
CA LEU A 167 -4.65 14.40 2.48
C LEU A 167 -4.61 15.12 3.84
N THR A 168 -5.77 15.64 4.26
CA THR A 168 -5.90 16.23 5.59
C THR A 168 -6.23 15.14 6.59
N VAL A 169 -5.36 14.95 7.58
CA VAL A 169 -5.57 14.05 8.72
C VAL A 169 -6.07 14.87 9.89
N SER A 170 -7.21 14.49 10.48
CA SER A 170 -7.76 15.22 11.62
C SER A 170 -6.90 15.05 12.88
N ARG A 171 -7.04 15.94 13.85
CA ARG A 171 -6.33 15.79 15.14
C ARG A 171 -6.78 14.55 15.89
N GLU A 172 -8.06 14.28 15.85
CA GLU A 172 -8.67 13.10 16.45
C GLU A 172 -8.17 11.81 15.79
N GLN A 173 -8.08 11.81 14.47
CA GLN A 173 -7.52 10.68 13.72
C GLN A 173 -6.05 10.46 14.06
N LEU A 174 -5.21 11.52 14.06
CA LEU A 174 -3.80 11.41 14.48
C LEU A 174 -3.69 10.91 15.92
N LEU A 175 -4.56 11.38 16.81
CA LEU A 175 -4.55 10.96 18.20
C LEU A 175 -4.91 9.47 18.34
N SER A 176 -5.97 9.01 17.70
CA SER A 176 -6.41 7.61 17.76
C SER A 176 -5.42 6.65 17.11
N GLU A 177 -4.81 7.01 15.96
CA GLU A 177 -3.86 6.15 15.27
C GLU A 177 -2.52 6.04 16.00
N VAL A 178 -2.06 7.13 16.65
CA VAL A 178 -0.71 7.21 17.24
C VAL A 178 -0.71 6.90 18.74
N TRP A 179 -1.74 7.33 19.48
CA TRP A 179 -1.86 7.09 20.93
C TRP A 179 -2.80 5.93 21.29
N GLY A 180 -3.60 5.47 20.32
CA GLY A 180 -4.62 4.44 20.52
C GLY A 180 -5.99 4.99 20.91
N TYR A 181 -7.02 4.18 20.66
CA TYR A 181 -8.43 4.59 20.90
C TYR A 181 -8.78 4.84 22.36
N GLU A 182 -8.04 4.25 23.31
CA GLU A 182 -8.28 4.41 24.76
C GLU A 182 -7.63 5.66 25.34
N TYR A 183 -6.91 6.43 24.55
CA TYR A 183 -6.23 7.62 25.04
C TYR A 183 -7.20 8.76 25.32
N ALA A 184 -7.42 9.05 26.61
CA ALA A 184 -8.32 10.10 27.11
C ALA A 184 -7.69 11.52 27.12
N GLY A 185 -6.53 11.72 26.52
CA GLY A 185 -5.82 13.00 26.51
C GLY A 185 -6.33 13.99 25.46
N GLU A 186 -5.89 15.23 25.59
CA GLU A 186 -6.26 16.31 24.69
C GLU A 186 -5.52 16.25 23.36
N THR A 187 -6.16 16.71 22.28
CA THR A 187 -5.57 16.85 20.94
C THR A 187 -4.33 17.77 20.87
N ARG A 188 -4.09 18.59 21.91
CA ARG A 188 -2.86 19.39 22.06
C ARG A 188 -1.59 18.56 22.05
N ALA A 189 -1.64 17.28 22.43
CA ALA A 189 -0.50 16.38 22.35
C ALA A 189 0.01 16.24 20.90
N VAL A 190 -0.90 16.19 19.94
CA VAL A 190 -0.61 16.18 18.49
C VAL A 190 0.10 17.46 18.08
N ASP A 191 -0.41 18.64 18.50
CA ASP A 191 0.13 19.95 18.12
C ASP A 191 1.59 20.12 18.60
N MET A 192 1.92 19.56 19.77
CA MET A 192 3.30 19.56 20.29
C MET A 192 4.23 18.71 19.43
N LYS A 193 3.80 17.50 19.04
CA LYS A 193 4.61 16.61 18.17
C LYS A 193 4.81 17.21 16.79
N ILE A 194 3.79 17.82 16.21
CA ILE A 194 3.88 18.56 14.94
C ILE A 194 4.87 19.72 15.05
N SER A 195 4.84 20.51 16.16
CA SER A 195 5.80 21.60 16.38
C SER A 195 7.24 21.11 16.41
N ASN A 196 7.50 19.99 17.09
CA ASN A 196 8.81 19.37 17.16
C ASN A 196 9.31 18.86 15.80
N LEU A 197 8.44 18.16 15.06
CA LEU A 197 8.76 17.67 13.71
C LEU A 197 9.11 18.80 12.75
N ARG A 198 8.33 19.89 12.77
CA ARG A 198 8.63 21.08 11.97
C ARG A 198 10.01 21.66 12.26
N LYS A 199 10.42 21.68 13.52
CA LYS A 199 11.75 22.19 13.93
C LYS A 199 12.86 21.21 13.57
N LYS A 200 12.75 19.93 13.97
CA LYS A 200 13.80 18.92 13.78
C LYS A 200 14.08 18.65 12.29
N LEU A 201 13.03 18.56 11.49
CA LEU A 201 13.11 18.17 10.08
C LEU A 201 13.02 19.35 9.11
N ASN A 202 12.82 20.57 9.59
CA ASN A 202 12.60 21.76 8.76
C ASN A 202 11.38 21.62 7.84
N LEU A 203 10.27 21.06 8.36
CA LEU A 203 9.03 20.82 7.64
C LEU A 203 7.94 21.87 7.94
N GLY A 204 8.31 23.07 8.38
CA GLY A 204 7.36 24.10 8.78
C GLY A 204 6.39 24.54 7.70
N ASP A 205 6.82 24.57 6.46
CA ASP A 205 6.03 24.89 5.28
C ASP A 205 5.40 23.67 4.60
N ALA A 206 5.93 22.46 4.82
CA ALA A 206 5.40 21.22 4.28
C ALA A 206 4.25 20.64 5.12
N ILE A 207 4.39 20.65 6.46
CA ILE A 207 3.27 20.24 7.33
C ILE A 207 2.38 21.46 7.58
N ARG A 208 1.25 21.55 6.90
CA ARG A 208 0.28 22.62 7.03
C ARG A 208 -0.78 22.34 8.07
N ALA A 209 -1.08 23.35 8.90
CA ALA A 209 -2.29 23.32 9.73
C ALA A 209 -3.50 23.70 8.87
N ILE A 210 -4.51 22.85 8.87
CA ILE A 210 -5.81 23.12 8.25
C ILE A 210 -6.76 23.56 9.38
N PRO A 211 -7.23 24.82 9.37
CA PRO A 211 -8.01 25.36 10.46
C PRO A 211 -9.23 24.51 10.80
N LYS A 212 -9.43 24.25 12.09
CA LYS A 212 -10.54 23.44 12.65
C LYS A 212 -10.57 21.96 12.22
N LEU A 213 -9.66 21.49 11.35
CA LEU A 213 -9.60 20.12 10.87
C LEU A 213 -8.39 19.39 11.46
N GLY A 214 -7.18 19.72 11.04
CA GLY A 214 -6.02 18.96 11.43
C GLY A 214 -4.75 19.40 10.71
N TYR A 215 -4.01 18.44 10.21
CA TYR A 215 -2.74 18.67 9.52
C TYR A 215 -2.70 17.97 8.17
N ARG A 216 -1.93 18.54 7.25
CA ARG A 216 -1.67 17.95 5.93
C ARG A 216 -0.18 18.11 5.60
N LEU A 217 0.45 17.02 5.20
CA LEU A 217 1.81 17.05 4.66
C LEU A 217 1.72 17.25 3.14
N GLU A 218 2.26 18.36 2.66
CA GLU A 218 2.31 18.72 1.23
C GLU A 218 3.76 18.72 0.74
N GLU A 219 4.00 18.16 -0.44
CA GLU A 219 5.25 18.33 -1.17
C GLU A 219 5.01 19.34 -2.29
N ARG A 220 5.76 20.42 -2.25
CA ARG A 220 5.84 21.43 -3.31
C ARG A 220 7.16 21.32 -4.04
#